data_838795fa72804e4f833cea74e8c9c15a
#
_entry.id   838795fa72804e4f833cea74e8c9c15a
#
_cell.length_a   1.000
_cell.length_b   1.000
_cell.length_c   1.000
_cell.angle_alpha   90.00
_cell.angle_beta   90.00
_cell.angle_gamma   90.00
#
_symmetry.space_group_name_H-M   'P 1'
#
loop_
_entity.id
_entity.type
_entity.pdbx_description
1 polymer ?
#
loop_
_entity_poly.entity_id
_entity_poly.type
_entity_poly.pdbx_seq_one_letter_code
_entity_poly.pdbx_strand_id
1 'polypeptide(L)'
;MNKYELYKLKVAGLSNEQVFRIVSYWEMNGDWPDLEQIAQLAGCRNQALFIERYIRIDDQILREEFKKFDSISIMDEEYPEELLWMHNPPVLL
;
A
#
# COMPACT_ATOMS: atom_id res chain seq x y z
N MET A 1 -9.08 -0.37 -6.51
CA MET A 1 -7.82 0.18 -5.97
C MET A 1 -6.78 0.21 -7.08
N ASN A 2 -5.90 1.20 -7.09
CA ASN A 2 -4.86 1.33 -8.09
C ASN A 2 -3.47 1.33 -7.47
N LYS A 3 -2.44 1.25 -8.31
CA LYS A 3 -1.04 1.24 -7.86
C LYS A 3 -0.67 2.47 -7.03
N TYR A 4 -1.29 3.61 -7.33
CA TYR A 4 -1.03 4.85 -6.62
C TYR A 4 -1.36 4.72 -5.12
N GLU A 5 -2.46 4.08 -4.77
CA GLU A 5 -2.82 3.88 -3.37
C GLU A 5 -1.77 3.06 -2.62
N LEU A 6 -1.24 2.01 -3.26
CA LEU A 6 -0.16 1.21 -2.68
C LEU A 6 1.10 2.06 -2.45
N TYR A 7 1.45 2.87 -3.44
CA TYR A 7 2.60 3.77 -3.34
C TYR A 7 2.41 4.78 -2.20
N LYS A 8 1.23 5.37 -2.09
CA LYS A 8 0.91 6.34 -1.05
C LYS A 8 1.03 5.72 0.35
N LEU A 9 0.56 4.50 0.54
CA LEU A 9 0.69 3.79 1.81
C LEU A 9 2.17 3.58 2.19
N LYS A 10 3.02 3.24 1.23
CA LYS A 10 4.44 3.08 1.48
C LYS A 10 5.12 4.39 1.83
N VAL A 11 4.75 5.48 1.16
CA VAL A 11 5.27 6.82 1.47
C VAL A 11 4.85 7.25 2.87
N ALA A 12 3.64 6.87 3.30
CA ALA A 12 3.16 7.15 4.65
C ALA A 12 3.87 6.32 5.74
N GLY A 13 4.73 5.37 5.35
CA GLY A 13 5.59 4.65 6.28
C GLY A 13 5.30 3.16 6.45
N LEU A 14 4.38 2.59 5.69
CA LEU A 14 4.08 1.16 5.79
C LEU A 14 5.14 0.32 5.07
N SER A 15 5.45 -0.84 5.65
CA SER A 15 6.31 -1.84 5.04
C SER A 15 5.55 -2.62 3.97
N ASN A 16 6.27 -3.39 3.15
CA ASN A 16 5.64 -4.28 2.16
C ASN A 16 4.67 -5.26 2.81
N GLU A 17 5.05 -5.83 3.96
CA GLU A 17 4.18 -6.75 4.68
C GLU A 17 2.89 -6.08 5.14
N GLN A 18 2.99 -4.86 5.66
CA GLN A 18 1.83 -4.10 6.12
C GLN A 18 0.89 -3.77 4.97
N VAL A 19 1.44 -3.33 3.84
CA VAL A 19 0.62 -3.04 2.65
C VAL A 19 -0.02 -4.32 2.11
N PHE A 20 0.71 -5.44 2.13
CA PHE A 20 0.17 -6.73 1.70
C PHE A 20 -1.04 -7.15 2.53
N ARG A 21 -1.03 -6.91 3.84
CA ARG A 21 -2.17 -7.20 4.71
C ARG A 21 -3.42 -6.43 4.28
N ILE A 22 -3.24 -5.18 3.87
CA ILE A 22 -4.35 -4.32 3.42
C ILE A 22 -4.90 -4.81 2.09
N VAL A 23 -4.03 -5.18 1.15
CA VAL A 23 -4.42 -5.75 -0.14
C VAL A 23 -5.20 -7.05 0.07
N SER A 24 -4.72 -7.91 0.97
CA SER A 24 -5.40 -9.17 1.28
C SER A 24 -6.79 -8.94 1.87
N TYR A 25 -6.93 -7.97 2.75
CA TYR A 25 -8.25 -7.60 3.30
C TYR A 25 -9.20 -7.16 2.18
N TRP A 26 -8.72 -6.31 1.28
CA TRP A 26 -9.52 -5.84 0.16
C TRP A 26 -9.97 -7.00 -0.74
N GLU A 27 -9.07 -7.91 -1.06
CA GLU A 27 -9.39 -9.08 -1.88
C GLU A 27 -10.45 -9.99 -1.23
N MET A 28 -10.38 -10.14 0.08
CA MET A 28 -11.31 -11.00 0.81
C MET A 28 -12.67 -10.36 1.01
N ASN A 29 -12.74 -9.06 1.16
CA ASN A 29 -13.97 -8.36 1.55
C ASN A 29 -14.59 -7.55 0.41
N GLY A 30 -13.86 -7.30 -0.66
CA GLY A 30 -14.34 -6.55 -1.81
C GLY A 30 -14.41 -5.04 -1.61
N ASP A 31 -14.16 -4.56 -0.40
CA ASP A 31 -14.20 -3.14 -0.05
C ASP A 31 -12.84 -2.65 0.44
N TRP A 32 -12.49 -1.43 0.04
CA TRP A 32 -11.28 -0.77 0.54
C TRP A 32 -11.53 -0.26 1.97
N PRO A 33 -10.67 -0.59 2.94
CA PRO A 33 -10.86 -0.14 4.31
C PRO A 33 -10.65 1.36 4.46
N ASP A 34 -11.28 1.97 5.46
CA ASP A 34 -11.02 3.37 5.78
C ASP A 34 -9.65 3.53 6.43
N LEU A 35 -9.22 4.79 6.62
CA LEU A 35 -7.88 5.10 7.12
C LEU A 35 -7.62 4.52 8.52
N GLU A 36 -8.60 4.54 9.41
CA GLU A 36 -8.47 3.96 10.74
C GLU A 36 -8.32 2.44 10.68
N GLN A 37 -9.10 1.78 9.83
CA GLN A 37 -8.98 0.35 9.61
C GLN A 37 -7.62 -0.01 9.00
N ILE A 38 -7.11 0.80 8.08
CA ILE A 38 -5.79 0.59 7.49
C ILE A 38 -4.73 0.58 8.59
N ALA A 39 -4.78 1.55 9.50
CA ALA A 39 -3.82 1.62 10.60
C ALA A 39 -3.90 0.40 11.52
N GLN A 40 -5.10 -0.11 11.78
CA GLN A 40 -5.30 -1.29 12.60
C GLN A 40 -4.83 -2.57 11.90
N LEU A 41 -5.17 -2.75 10.63
CA LEU A 41 -4.78 -3.91 9.84
C LEU A 41 -3.28 -3.99 9.65
N ALA A 42 -2.63 -2.85 9.48
CA ALA A 42 -1.19 -2.78 9.33
C ALA A 42 -0.44 -3.06 10.65
N GLY A 43 -1.13 -2.99 11.79
CA GLY A 43 -0.50 -3.19 13.08
C GLY A 43 0.47 -2.07 13.45
N CYS A 44 0.15 -0.84 13.10
CA CYS A 44 1.00 0.31 13.40
C CYS A 44 1.16 0.49 14.92
N ARG A 45 2.40 0.69 15.36
CA ARG A 45 2.68 0.98 16.79
C ARG A 45 2.08 2.30 17.22
N ASN A 46 2.10 3.29 16.33
CA ASN A 46 1.50 4.61 16.56
C ASN A 46 0.56 4.91 15.40
N GLN A 47 -0.69 4.51 15.57
CA GLN A 47 -1.72 4.69 14.53
C GLN A 47 -1.95 6.18 14.23
N ALA A 48 -1.94 7.03 15.26
CA ALA A 48 -2.14 8.46 15.08
C ALA A 48 -1.03 9.09 14.22
N LEU A 49 0.22 8.68 14.41
CA LEU A 49 1.34 9.16 13.61
C LEU A 49 1.22 8.73 12.15
N PHE A 50 0.82 7.49 11.91
CA PHE A 50 0.60 7.00 10.55
C PHE A 50 -0.50 7.79 9.85
N ILE A 51 -1.63 7.99 10.53
CA ILE A 51 -2.77 8.74 9.98
C ILE A 51 -2.35 10.17 9.67
N GLU A 52 -1.60 10.81 10.57
CA GLU A 52 -1.08 12.16 10.35
C GLU A 52 -0.19 12.25 9.12
N ARG A 53 0.74 11.30 8.97
CA ARG A 53 1.61 11.25 7.80
C ARG A 53 0.84 11.06 6.51
N TYR A 54 -0.16 10.20 6.52
CA TYR A 54 -1.00 9.94 5.35
C TYR A 54 -1.78 11.19 4.94
N ILE A 55 -2.38 11.89 5.91
CA ILE A 55 -3.17 13.09 5.66
C ILE A 55 -2.30 14.24 5.14
N ARG A 56 -1.06 14.34 5.59
CA ARG A 56 -0.13 15.39 5.17
C ARG A 56 0.44 15.20 3.77
N ILE A 57 0.25 14.04 3.15
CA ILE A 57 0.74 13.80 1.81
C ILE A 57 -0.01 14.73 0.84
N ASP A 58 0.76 15.49 0.02
CA ASP A 58 0.19 16.26 -1.07
C ASP A 58 -0.04 15.33 -2.26
N ASP A 59 -1.30 15.00 -2.51
CA ASP A 59 -1.68 14.06 -3.57
C ASP A 59 -1.24 14.54 -4.96
N GLN A 60 -1.27 15.84 -5.22
CA GLN A 60 -0.88 16.38 -6.52
C GLN A 60 0.60 16.14 -6.79
N ILE A 61 1.45 16.46 -5.82
CA ILE A 61 2.90 16.25 -5.92
C ILE A 61 3.21 14.77 -6.02
N LEU A 62 2.60 13.97 -5.17
CA LEU A 62 2.86 12.54 -5.14
C LEU A 62 2.41 11.84 -6.42
N ARG A 63 1.29 12.23 -7.00
CA ARG A 63 0.81 11.68 -8.27
C ARG A 63 1.75 12.04 -9.43
N GLU A 64 2.31 13.23 -9.43
CA GLU A 64 3.30 13.63 -10.44
C GLU A 64 4.58 12.78 -10.34
N GLU A 65 5.05 12.55 -9.12
CA GLU A 65 6.19 11.66 -8.89
C GLU A 65 5.88 10.24 -9.31
N PHE A 66 4.71 9.74 -8.96
CA PHE A 66 4.29 8.38 -9.29
C PHE A 66 4.25 8.13 -10.79
N LYS A 67 3.82 9.11 -11.58
CA LYS A 67 3.77 9.01 -13.04
C LYS A 67 5.14 8.78 -13.68
N LYS A 68 6.21 9.15 -13.00
CA LYS A 68 7.58 8.96 -13.47
C LYS A 68 8.08 7.52 -13.29
N PHE A 69 7.36 6.71 -12.51
CA PHE A 69 7.74 5.34 -12.25
C PHE A 69 6.94 4.38 -13.12
N ASP A 70 7.66 3.43 -13.73
CA ASP A 70 7.06 2.29 -14.41
C ASP A 70 7.16 1.11 -13.46
N SER A 71 6.12 0.94 -12.62
CA SER A 71 6.13 -0.08 -11.58
C SER A 71 5.03 -1.13 -11.79
N ILE A 72 5.34 -2.34 -11.36
CA ILE A 72 4.40 -3.46 -11.35
C ILE A 72 3.95 -3.70 -9.91
N SER A 73 2.65 -3.65 -9.64
CA SER A 73 2.12 -3.93 -8.30
C SER A 73 1.83 -5.42 -8.13
N ILE A 74 1.73 -5.84 -6.86
CA ILE A 74 1.37 -7.23 -6.52
C ILE A 74 0.02 -7.66 -7.10
N MET A 75 -0.82 -6.70 -7.50
CA MET A 75 -2.14 -6.96 -8.08
C MET A 75 -2.10 -7.10 -9.60
N ASP A 76 -0.99 -6.80 -10.25
CA ASP A 76 -0.86 -6.89 -11.69
C ASP A 76 -0.57 -8.33 -12.13
N GLU A 77 -1.10 -8.71 -13.29
CA GLU A 77 -0.84 -10.02 -13.88
C GLU A 77 0.64 -10.22 -14.21
N GLU A 78 1.35 -9.14 -14.47
CA GLU A 78 2.79 -9.16 -14.77
C GLU A 78 3.64 -9.39 -13.52
N TYR A 79 3.06 -9.34 -12.32
CA TYR A 79 3.81 -9.55 -11.09
C TYR A 79 4.31 -11.01 -11.04
N PRO A 80 5.62 -11.22 -10.84
CA PRO A 80 6.17 -12.57 -10.83
C PRO A 80 5.57 -13.42 -9.71
N GLU A 81 5.00 -14.58 -10.06
CA GLU A 81 4.41 -15.51 -9.09
C GLU A 81 5.42 -15.94 -8.02
N GLU A 82 6.67 -16.08 -8.40
CA GLU A 82 7.75 -16.48 -7.51
C GLU A 82 7.85 -15.57 -6.29
N LEU A 83 7.59 -14.27 -6.47
CA LEU A 83 7.65 -13.31 -5.37
C LEU A 83 6.47 -13.43 -4.42
N LEU A 84 5.35 -14.00 -4.86
CA LEU A 84 4.18 -14.21 -3.99
C LEU A 84 4.43 -15.24 -2.91
N TRP A 85 5.39 -16.14 -3.11
CA TRP A 85 5.75 -17.18 -2.15
C TRP A 85 6.76 -16.71 -1.11
N MET A 86 7.27 -15.49 -1.22
CA MET A 86 8.17 -14.92 -0.24
C MET A 86 7.40 -14.55 1.03
N HIS A 87 8.08 -14.60 2.17
CA HIS A 87 7.50 -14.22 3.47
C HIS A 87 7.00 -12.77 3.47
N ASN A 88 7.69 -11.89 2.78
CA ASN A 88 7.37 -10.46 2.72
C ASN A 88 7.52 -9.99 1.26
N PRO A 89 6.58 -10.35 0.37
CA PRO A 89 6.70 -9.99 -1.04
C PRO A 89 6.62 -8.48 -1.25
N PRO A 90 7.45 -7.93 -2.17
CA PRO A 90 7.32 -6.51 -2.50
C PRO A 90 6.00 -6.23 -3.19
N VAL A 91 5.28 -5.19 -2.77
CA VAL A 91 3.98 -4.83 -3.35
C VAL A 91 4.11 -4.02 -4.64
N LEU A 92 5.27 -3.40 -4.84
CA LEU A 92 5.63 -2.67 -6.06
C LEU A 92 7.03 -3.07 -6.49
N LEU A 93 7.21 -3.22 -7.80
CA LEU A 93 8.50 -3.51 -8.41
C LEU A 93 9.00 -2.31 -9.21
#